data_d36633f963c55eb1a58a6376c5844431
#
_entry.id   d36633f963c55eb1a58a6376c5844431
#
_cell.length_a   1.000
_cell.length_b   1.000
_cell.length_c   1.000
_cell.angle_alpha   90.00
_cell.angle_beta   90.00
_cell.angle_gamma   90.00
#
_symmetry.space_group_name_H-M   'P 1'
#
loop_
_entity.id
_entity.type
_entity.pdbx_description
1 polymer ?
#
loop_
_entity_poly.entity_id
_entity_poly.type
_entity_poly.pdbx_seq_one_letter_code
_entity_poly.pdbx_strand_id
1 'polypeptide(L)'
;MEKLIDIQGSPAALLLDLLLKDKSTKKNIIWATDTYEELGHGFSDKEQISRSLLLQQVGIIMPRIRKSQEAQQERTRKKAEVFTPAWLCNLMNNYCDEEWFGRKNVFNAENDDHTWTVVEEPIEFPKRKTWKHYVDSRRLEITCGEAPYLVSR
;
A
#
# COMPACT_ATOMS: atom_id res chain seq x y z
N MET A 1 -5.22 20.91 4.97
CA MET A 1 -4.68 19.57 5.33
C MET A 1 -4.84 18.70 4.11
N GLU A 2 -3.74 18.37 3.46
CA GLU A 2 -3.74 17.58 2.22
C GLU A 2 -4.24 16.18 2.51
N LYS A 3 -5.30 15.74 1.82
CA LYS A 3 -5.82 14.37 1.94
C LYS A 3 -4.88 13.46 1.17
N LEU A 4 -4.03 12.71 1.85
CA LEU A 4 -3.11 11.74 1.22
C LEU A 4 -3.84 10.61 0.48
N ILE A 5 -5.06 10.26 0.94
CA ILE A 5 -5.94 9.30 0.27
C ILE A 5 -7.32 9.91 0.21
N ASP A 6 -7.79 10.21 -0.99
CA ASP A 6 -9.15 10.71 -1.23
C ASP A 6 -10.01 9.58 -1.84
N ILE A 7 -10.74 8.87 -0.98
CA ILE A 7 -11.67 7.82 -1.40
C ILE A 7 -13.00 8.38 -1.95
N GLN A 8 -13.24 9.68 -1.81
CA GLN A 8 -14.44 10.36 -2.32
C GLN A 8 -14.20 10.93 -3.71
N GLY A 9 -12.94 11.21 -4.05
CA GLY A 9 -12.55 11.76 -5.34
C GLY A 9 -12.36 10.69 -6.43
N SER A 10 -12.43 11.12 -7.68
CA SER A 10 -12.07 10.30 -8.85
C SER A 10 -10.55 10.13 -8.91
N PRO A 11 -10.00 8.95 -9.30
CA PRO A 11 -10.74 7.75 -9.74
C PRO A 11 -11.14 6.78 -8.62
N ALA A 12 -10.69 6.99 -7.37
CA ALA A 12 -10.89 6.04 -6.28
C ALA A 12 -12.38 5.78 -6.00
N ALA A 13 -13.20 6.83 -5.98
CA ALA A 13 -14.64 6.70 -5.76
C ALA A 13 -15.35 5.80 -6.78
N LEU A 14 -14.88 5.79 -8.04
CA LEU A 14 -15.46 4.96 -9.10
C LEU A 14 -15.06 3.50 -9.00
N LEU A 15 -13.86 3.24 -8.44
CA LEU A 15 -13.28 1.91 -8.36
C LEU A 15 -13.51 1.24 -7.00
N LEU A 16 -14.04 1.97 -6.01
CA LEU A 16 -14.08 1.50 -4.63
C LEU A 16 -14.84 0.17 -4.48
N ASP A 17 -16.00 0.02 -5.13
CA ASP A 17 -16.77 -1.22 -5.09
C ASP A 17 -16.02 -2.40 -5.73
N LEU A 18 -15.21 -2.12 -6.75
CA LEU A 18 -14.36 -3.13 -7.39
C LEU A 18 -13.18 -3.52 -6.49
N LEU A 19 -12.56 -2.53 -5.82
CA LEU A 19 -11.43 -2.75 -4.91
C LEU A 19 -11.83 -3.52 -3.66
N LEU A 20 -13.06 -3.31 -3.17
CA LEU A 20 -13.57 -4.02 -2.02
C LEU A 20 -13.98 -5.47 -2.34
N LYS A 21 -14.09 -5.84 -3.59
CA LYS A 21 -14.59 -7.15 -3.99
C LYS A 21 -13.53 -8.23 -3.95
N ASP A 22 -13.73 -9.26 -3.14
CA ASP A 22 -12.97 -10.49 -3.22
C ASP A 22 -13.35 -11.27 -4.49
N LYS A 23 -12.37 -11.53 -5.35
CA LYS A 23 -12.58 -12.20 -6.64
C LYS A 23 -12.97 -13.67 -6.50
N SER A 24 -12.58 -14.32 -5.40
CA SER A 24 -12.86 -15.75 -5.15
C SER A 24 -14.27 -15.95 -4.61
N THR A 25 -14.66 -15.24 -3.57
CA THR A 25 -15.95 -15.40 -2.92
C THR A 25 -17.07 -14.57 -3.55
N LYS A 26 -16.74 -13.58 -4.38
CA LYS A 26 -17.66 -12.57 -4.95
C LYS A 26 -18.35 -11.69 -3.90
N LYS A 27 -17.95 -11.78 -2.66
CA LYS A 27 -18.37 -10.92 -1.56
C LYS A 27 -17.39 -9.77 -1.36
N ASN A 28 -17.73 -8.79 -0.56
CA ASN A 28 -16.74 -7.80 -0.16
C ASN A 28 -15.76 -8.41 0.85
N ILE A 29 -14.55 -7.86 0.89
CA ILE A 29 -13.56 -8.20 1.92
C ILE A 29 -14.11 -7.83 3.31
N ILE A 30 -13.66 -8.52 4.33
CA ILE A 30 -14.03 -8.29 5.74
C ILE A 30 -12.97 -7.44 6.45
N TRP A 31 -13.32 -6.86 7.58
CA TRP A 31 -12.37 -6.08 8.39
C TRP A 31 -11.20 -6.93 8.90
N ALA A 32 -11.47 -8.19 9.26
CA ALA A 32 -10.49 -9.13 9.81
C ALA A 32 -9.72 -8.58 11.04
N THR A 33 -10.28 -7.60 11.72
CA THR A 33 -9.73 -6.98 12.92
C THR A 33 -10.84 -6.40 13.76
N ASP A 34 -10.67 -6.42 15.08
CA ASP A 34 -11.55 -5.81 16.09
C ASP A 34 -11.26 -4.32 16.33
N THR A 35 -10.20 -3.79 15.72
CA THR A 35 -9.71 -2.42 15.94
C THR A 35 -10.78 -1.35 15.70
N TYR A 36 -11.74 -1.62 14.84
CA TYR A 36 -12.78 -0.67 14.45
C TYR A 36 -14.16 -0.95 15.06
N GLU A 37 -14.27 -1.95 15.92
CA GLU A 37 -15.55 -2.37 16.51
C GLU A 37 -16.24 -1.25 17.30
N GLU A 38 -15.48 -0.39 17.95
CA GLU A 38 -15.98 0.79 18.68
C GLU A 38 -16.70 1.83 17.78
N LEU A 39 -16.49 1.77 16.47
CA LEU A 39 -17.18 2.65 15.51
C LEU A 39 -18.64 2.24 15.27
N GLY A 40 -19.05 1.08 15.80
CA GLY A 40 -20.43 0.63 15.80
C GLY A 40 -20.73 -0.51 14.82
N HIS A 41 -22.01 -0.67 14.51
CA HIS A 41 -22.50 -1.76 13.67
C HIS A 41 -21.85 -1.76 12.28
N GLY A 42 -21.41 -2.92 11.81
CA GLY A 42 -20.76 -3.09 10.51
C GLY A 42 -19.23 -2.97 10.53
N PHE A 43 -18.62 -2.73 11.72
CA PHE A 43 -17.17 -2.58 11.86
C PHE A 43 -16.49 -3.72 12.63
N SER A 44 -17.19 -4.83 12.92
CA SER A 44 -16.57 -5.97 13.57
C SER A 44 -15.72 -6.80 12.59
N ASP A 45 -14.87 -7.66 13.12
CA ASP A 45 -13.86 -8.43 12.40
C ASP A 45 -14.44 -9.30 11.25
N LYS A 46 -15.66 -9.79 11.41
CA LYS A 46 -16.35 -10.67 10.44
C LYS A 46 -17.26 -9.93 9.47
N GLU A 47 -17.52 -8.66 9.72
CA GLU A 47 -18.38 -7.86 8.86
C GLU A 47 -17.69 -7.45 7.56
N GLN A 48 -18.48 -7.36 6.50
CA GLN A 48 -17.96 -6.94 5.19
C GLN A 48 -17.76 -5.43 5.15
N ILE A 49 -16.64 -5.03 4.58
CA ILE A 49 -16.38 -3.61 4.31
C ILE A 49 -17.28 -3.17 3.16
N SER A 50 -18.09 -2.14 3.40
CA SER A 50 -18.92 -1.54 2.36
C SER A 50 -18.47 -0.13 2.03
N ARG A 51 -18.77 0.31 0.82
CA ARG A 51 -18.53 1.69 0.39
C ARG A 51 -19.18 2.70 1.34
N SER A 52 -20.41 2.44 1.78
CA SER A 52 -21.14 3.34 2.69
C SER A 52 -20.45 3.50 4.03
N LEU A 53 -19.92 2.42 4.63
CA LEU A 53 -19.17 2.48 5.87
C LEU A 53 -17.87 3.30 5.73
N LEU A 54 -17.13 3.09 4.64
CA LEU A 54 -15.90 3.85 4.39
C LEU A 54 -16.17 5.35 4.16
N LEU A 55 -17.27 5.69 3.50
CA LEU A 55 -17.63 7.09 3.25
C LEU A 55 -18.16 7.80 4.50
N GLN A 56 -18.77 7.06 5.44
CA GLN A 56 -19.18 7.60 6.75
C GLN A 56 -17.98 7.91 7.65
N GLN A 57 -16.92 7.13 7.55
CA GLN A 57 -15.72 7.24 8.38
C GLN A 57 -14.53 7.72 7.55
N VAL A 58 -14.60 8.96 7.08
CA VAL A 58 -13.51 9.59 6.33
C VAL A 58 -12.24 9.63 7.17
N GLY A 59 -11.20 8.96 6.71
CA GLY A 59 -9.91 8.89 7.42
C GLY A 59 -9.63 7.54 8.08
N ILE A 60 -10.56 6.57 8.02
CA ILE A 60 -10.29 5.20 8.49
C ILE A 60 -9.18 4.54 7.66
N ILE A 61 -9.10 4.86 6.37
CA ILE A 61 -7.98 4.48 5.51
C ILE A 61 -6.91 5.55 5.60
N MET A 62 -5.87 5.27 6.34
CA MET A 62 -4.74 6.17 6.52
C MET A 62 -3.44 5.50 6.06
N PRO A 63 -2.56 6.24 5.34
CA PRO A 63 -1.22 5.77 5.07
C PRO A 63 -0.47 5.49 6.37
N ARG A 64 0.37 4.47 6.34
CA ARG A 64 1.20 4.05 7.48
C ARG A 64 1.99 5.21 8.09
N ILE A 65 2.53 6.09 7.26
CA ILE A 65 3.33 7.24 7.69
C ILE A 65 2.58 8.20 8.63
N ARG A 66 1.24 8.16 8.62
CA ARG A 66 0.41 8.99 9.53
C ARG A 66 0.00 8.28 10.81
N LYS A 67 0.23 6.98 10.92
CA LYS A 67 -0.06 6.26 12.16
C LYS A 67 0.98 6.65 13.21
N SER A 68 0.51 7.01 14.40
CA SER A 68 1.43 7.36 15.49
C SER A 68 2.38 6.20 15.82
N GLN A 69 3.55 6.52 16.33
CA GLN A 69 4.51 5.49 16.76
C GLN A 69 3.91 4.62 17.87
N GLU A 70 3.07 5.20 18.73
CA GLU A 70 2.38 4.47 19.79
C GLU A 70 1.40 3.45 19.22
N ALA A 71 0.59 3.81 18.24
CA ALA A 71 -0.32 2.89 17.57
C ALA A 71 0.44 1.75 16.86
N GLN A 72 1.59 2.04 16.26
CA GLN A 72 2.44 1.02 15.64
C GLN A 72 3.06 0.08 16.69
N GLN A 73 3.55 0.61 17.82
CA GLN A 73 4.10 -0.19 18.91
C GLN A 73 3.04 -1.05 19.59
N GLU A 74 1.83 -0.54 19.77
CA GLU A 74 0.73 -1.30 20.35
C GLU A 74 0.33 -2.50 19.47
N ARG A 75 0.26 -2.31 18.15
CA ARG A 75 0.01 -3.40 17.19
C ARG A 75 1.15 -4.42 17.20
N THR A 76 2.40 -3.98 17.28
CA THR A 76 3.55 -4.88 17.41
C THR A 76 3.45 -5.73 18.66
N ARG A 77 3.06 -5.14 19.80
CA ARG A 77 2.94 -5.86 21.08
C ARG A 77 1.72 -6.79 21.12
N LYS A 78 0.55 -6.32 20.67
CA LYS A 78 -0.72 -7.07 20.78
C LYS A 78 -0.94 -8.06 19.65
N LYS A 79 -0.48 -7.76 18.45
CA LYS A 79 -0.75 -8.55 17.23
C LYS A 79 0.50 -9.14 16.59
N ALA A 80 1.67 -8.99 17.23
CA ALA A 80 2.96 -9.43 16.70
C ALA A 80 3.27 -8.93 15.26
N GLU A 81 2.72 -7.78 14.89
CA GLU A 81 2.96 -7.17 13.59
C GLU A 81 4.31 -6.47 13.57
N VAL A 82 5.25 -6.98 12.81
CA VAL A 82 6.55 -6.34 12.60
C VAL A 82 6.48 -5.52 11.31
N PHE A 83 6.80 -4.23 11.42
CA PHE A 83 6.78 -3.31 10.28
C PHE A 83 8.17 -3.10 9.72
N THR A 84 8.35 -3.44 8.46
CA THR A 84 9.58 -3.10 7.73
C THR A 84 9.62 -1.60 7.45
N PRO A 85 10.71 -0.89 7.75
CA PRO A 85 10.83 0.54 7.44
C PRO A 85 10.66 0.82 5.94
N ALA A 86 10.02 1.94 5.60
CA ALA A 86 9.75 2.30 4.21
C ALA A 86 11.03 2.42 3.36
N TRP A 87 12.11 2.97 3.94
CA TRP A 87 13.39 3.07 3.24
C TRP A 87 13.96 1.71 2.86
N LEU A 88 13.82 0.70 3.73
CA LEU A 88 14.27 -0.67 3.44
C LEU A 88 13.43 -1.31 2.34
N CYS A 89 12.11 -1.09 2.36
CA CYS A 89 11.23 -1.55 1.28
C CYS A 89 11.61 -0.90 -0.06
N ASN A 90 11.89 0.41 -0.04
CA ASN A 90 12.36 1.13 -1.24
C ASN A 90 13.69 0.57 -1.75
N LEU A 91 14.66 0.34 -0.87
CA LEU A 91 15.95 -0.26 -1.23
C LEU A 91 15.77 -1.63 -1.89
N MET A 92 14.96 -2.51 -1.29
CA MET A 92 14.69 -3.84 -1.85
C MET A 92 13.98 -3.75 -3.22
N ASN A 93 13.06 -2.82 -3.38
CA ASN A 93 12.43 -2.54 -4.68
C ASN A 93 13.47 -2.07 -5.70
N ASN A 94 14.38 -1.18 -5.32
CA ASN A 94 15.44 -0.69 -6.20
C ASN A 94 16.37 -1.81 -6.66
N TYR A 95 16.67 -2.80 -5.82
CA TYR A 95 17.42 -4.00 -6.24
C TYR A 95 16.65 -4.82 -7.29
N CYS A 96 15.36 -5.05 -7.07
CA CYS A 96 14.54 -5.76 -8.06
C CYS A 96 14.47 -5.01 -9.40
N ASP A 97 14.43 -3.69 -9.35
CA ASP A 97 14.41 -2.84 -10.55
C ASP A 97 15.77 -2.83 -11.26
N GLU A 98 16.88 -2.77 -10.50
CA GLU A 98 18.21 -2.90 -11.05
C GLU A 98 18.37 -4.20 -11.85
N GLU A 99 17.94 -5.32 -11.29
CA GLU A 99 17.96 -6.62 -11.97
C GLU A 99 17.09 -6.61 -13.25
N TRP A 100 15.92 -6.02 -13.19
CA TRP A 100 14.99 -6.02 -14.32
C TRP A 100 15.44 -5.09 -15.45
N PHE A 101 15.94 -3.89 -15.11
CA PHE A 101 16.37 -2.85 -16.06
C PHE A 101 17.84 -2.97 -16.47
N GLY A 102 18.67 -3.67 -15.68
CA GLY A 102 20.11 -3.77 -15.88
C GLY A 102 20.86 -2.46 -15.55
N ARG A 103 20.25 -1.56 -14.77
CA ARG A 103 20.85 -0.30 -14.32
C ARG A 103 20.28 0.15 -12.99
N LYS A 104 21.07 0.91 -12.22
CA LYS A 104 20.66 1.51 -10.94
C LYS A 104 19.78 2.75 -11.13
N ASN A 105 19.14 3.15 -10.04
CA ASN A 105 18.41 4.41 -9.92
C ASN A 105 17.38 4.61 -11.04
N VAL A 106 16.54 3.59 -11.26
CA VAL A 106 15.54 3.63 -12.34
C VAL A 106 14.42 4.61 -12.03
N PHE A 107 13.84 4.53 -10.83
CA PHE A 107 12.71 5.35 -10.39
C PHE A 107 13.12 6.36 -9.33
N ASN A 108 14.08 6.02 -8.49
CA ASN A 108 14.63 6.89 -7.47
C ASN A 108 16.07 6.49 -7.12
N ALA A 109 16.78 7.40 -6.48
CA ALA A 109 18.09 7.18 -5.87
C ALA A 109 17.99 7.32 -4.36
N GLU A 110 18.56 6.37 -3.60
CA GLU A 110 18.62 6.44 -2.15
C GLU A 110 19.65 7.45 -1.68
N ASN A 111 19.32 8.19 -0.64
CA ASN A 111 20.19 9.15 0.03
C ASN A 111 20.76 8.54 1.33
N ASP A 112 21.84 9.10 1.85
CA ASP A 112 22.52 8.59 3.06
C ASP A 112 21.65 8.67 4.33
N ASP A 113 20.65 9.54 4.34
CA ASP A 113 19.70 9.74 5.44
C ASP A 113 18.45 8.83 5.36
N HIS A 114 18.48 7.80 4.48
CA HIS A 114 17.36 6.91 4.22
C HIS A 114 16.12 7.56 3.60
N THR A 115 16.27 8.74 3.04
CA THR A 115 15.31 9.34 2.11
C THR A 115 15.64 8.90 0.67
N TRP A 116 14.84 9.33 -0.30
CA TRP A 116 15.15 9.09 -1.70
C TRP A 116 14.77 10.28 -2.57
N THR A 117 15.51 10.45 -3.64
CA THR A 117 15.27 11.45 -4.67
C THR A 117 14.65 10.77 -5.89
N VAL A 118 13.48 11.24 -6.32
CA VAL A 118 12.79 10.69 -7.49
C VAL A 118 13.53 11.06 -8.76
N VAL A 119 13.62 10.12 -9.69
CA VAL A 119 14.16 10.36 -11.05
C VAL A 119 13.06 11.03 -11.87
N GLU A 120 13.32 12.24 -12.37
CA GLU A 120 12.35 13.03 -13.14
C GLU A 120 12.43 12.75 -14.64
N GLU A 121 13.54 12.18 -15.11
CA GLU A 121 13.74 11.85 -16.52
C GLU A 121 12.81 10.72 -16.97
N PRO A 122 12.41 10.70 -18.26
CA PRO A 122 11.63 9.62 -18.82
C PRO A 122 12.34 8.26 -18.67
N ILE A 123 11.62 7.26 -18.22
CA ILE A 123 12.19 5.94 -17.98
C ILE A 123 12.45 5.23 -19.30
N GLU A 124 13.72 4.92 -19.53
CA GLU A 124 14.14 4.10 -20.66
C GLU A 124 14.01 2.61 -20.35
N PHE A 125 13.30 1.88 -21.20
CA PHE A 125 13.12 0.45 -21.07
C PHE A 125 14.20 -0.34 -21.82
N PRO A 126 14.63 -1.52 -21.29
CA PRO A 126 15.58 -2.36 -21.98
C PRO A 126 15.07 -2.78 -23.37
N LYS A 127 16.01 -3.07 -24.30
CA LYS A 127 15.66 -3.47 -25.67
C LYS A 127 14.54 -4.53 -25.68
N ARG A 128 13.51 -4.30 -26.49
CA ARG A 128 12.33 -5.18 -26.67
C ARG A 128 11.42 -5.30 -25.43
N LYS A 129 11.65 -4.53 -24.36
CA LYS A 129 10.77 -4.46 -23.19
C LYS A 129 10.01 -3.13 -23.17
N THR A 130 8.84 -3.14 -22.56
CA THR A 130 7.98 -1.96 -22.39
C THR A 130 7.49 -1.89 -20.96
N TRP A 131 6.84 -0.78 -20.60
CA TRP A 131 6.19 -0.65 -19.29
C TRP A 131 5.21 -1.80 -18.99
N LYS A 132 4.51 -2.34 -20.01
CA LYS A 132 3.60 -3.50 -19.83
C LYS A 132 4.36 -4.73 -19.35
N HIS A 133 5.51 -5.05 -19.94
CA HIS A 133 6.34 -6.18 -19.50
C HIS A 133 6.83 -5.99 -18.06
N TYR A 134 7.08 -4.75 -17.63
CA TYR A 134 7.47 -4.45 -16.25
C TYR A 134 6.30 -4.67 -15.29
N VAL A 135 5.13 -4.14 -15.59
CA VAL A 135 3.92 -4.28 -14.75
C VAL A 135 3.45 -5.74 -14.69
N ASP A 136 3.52 -6.47 -15.80
CA ASP A 136 3.13 -7.89 -15.87
C ASP A 136 4.19 -8.84 -15.29
N SER A 137 5.36 -8.33 -14.86
CA SER A 137 6.39 -9.15 -14.23
C SER A 137 5.88 -9.75 -12.92
N ARG A 138 6.10 -11.06 -12.75
CA ARG A 138 5.65 -11.75 -11.54
C ARG A 138 6.51 -11.34 -10.36
N ARG A 139 5.87 -10.88 -9.30
CA ARG A 139 6.48 -10.52 -8.02
C ARG A 139 5.72 -11.18 -6.91
N LEU A 140 6.43 -11.62 -5.87
CA LEU A 140 5.85 -12.21 -4.67
C LEU A 140 6.30 -11.39 -3.47
N GLU A 141 5.35 -10.83 -2.75
CA GLU A 141 5.57 -10.23 -1.45
C GLU A 141 4.98 -11.15 -0.38
N ILE A 142 5.82 -11.58 0.57
CA ILE A 142 5.42 -12.47 1.66
C ILE A 142 5.36 -11.63 2.95
N THR A 143 4.34 -11.88 3.78
CA THR A 143 4.15 -11.17 5.05
C THR A 143 4.00 -9.66 4.88
N CYS A 144 3.20 -9.27 3.90
CA CYS A 144 3.16 -7.89 3.40
C CYS A 144 2.53 -6.88 4.37
N GLY A 145 1.80 -7.30 5.40
CA GLY A 145 1.12 -6.35 6.29
C GLY A 145 0.33 -5.29 5.51
N GLU A 146 0.80 -4.05 5.50
CA GLU A 146 0.21 -2.94 4.73
C GLU A 146 0.73 -2.84 3.29
N ALA A 147 1.32 -3.90 2.76
CA ALA A 147 1.93 -3.96 1.42
C ALA A 147 2.93 -2.82 1.13
N PRO A 148 3.92 -2.56 2.00
CA PRO A 148 4.81 -1.40 1.88
C PRO A 148 5.65 -1.41 0.60
N TYR A 149 5.90 -2.57 0.02
CA TYR A 149 6.62 -2.70 -1.24
C TYR A 149 5.83 -2.18 -2.45
N LEU A 150 4.50 -2.13 -2.35
CA LEU A 150 3.62 -1.64 -3.41
C LEU A 150 3.24 -0.17 -3.26
N VAL A 151 3.19 0.34 -2.02
CA VAL A 151 2.58 1.65 -1.73
C VAL A 151 3.52 2.69 -1.12
N SER A 152 4.76 2.32 -0.80
CA SER A 152 5.71 3.20 -0.10
C SER A 152 6.86 3.69 -0.99
N ARG A 153 6.60 3.95 -2.24
CA ARG A 153 7.56 4.54 -3.20
C ARG A 153 7.34 6.02 -3.36
#